data_6a85e59e006b7cb4cc314c563645856c
#
_entry.id   6a85e59e006b7cb4cc314c563645856c
#
_cell.length_a   1.000
_cell.length_b   1.000
_cell.length_c   1.000
_cell.angle_alpha   90.00
_cell.angle_beta   90.00
_cell.angle_gamma   90.00
#
_symmetry.space_group_name_H-M   'P 1'
#
loop_
_entity.id
_entity.type
_entity.pdbx_description
1 polymer ?
#
loop_
_entity_poly.entity_id
_entity_poly.type
_entity_poly.pdbx_seq_one_letter_code
_entity_poly.pdbx_strand_id
1 'polypeptide(L)'
;MGDTSAPARDFWTALGPGEDPAARLAQVRRAHELFVQTGTLAPATGPTSVRSVVRDSWLRSVKGGVNPSGMTDDDGMSWNDFLEYRAGHPMATAYPLVRSLMLDEVSDSGVVVALTDDVGRLLWVEGDHKARDQAGGINFVEGAVWAERVAGTNAPGLALEVDHGVQIFGAEHFSVPVQEWNCVAAPVHDPVTGAVIGVIDVTGGERVAAPFALSMVKSVVAAVESELRVRTLTGGIPAVAPAIGPTLVVLDGDRYFWRTGSAPAMRLSRRHAEILVLLGEYPDGLGTEEIATMLAEDGIDPVTVRAEISRLRRDLGADLVASRPYRLTVPVDSDVSQVRRMLRTGEIAGAIEKFGRGGLLSASLAPGIADVFEELKEDMRSTVLAARNPDLLRAWTGSVHGREDLTAWRRWAQTLTPGHPDEALVRGRVRLLDRRFGI
;
A
#
# COMPACT_ATOMS: atom_id res chain seq x y z
N MET A 1 -7.44 50.97 -25.00
CA MET A 1 -6.19 50.20 -25.00
C MET A 1 -6.18 49.43 -23.71
N GLY A 2 -6.68 48.21 -23.77
CA GLY A 2 -6.70 47.31 -22.59
C GLY A 2 -5.36 46.64 -22.47
N ASP A 3 -4.74 46.84 -21.32
CA ASP A 3 -3.53 46.15 -20.91
C ASP A 3 -3.89 44.67 -20.62
N THR A 4 -3.65 43.79 -21.60
CA THR A 4 -3.72 42.37 -21.43
C THR A 4 -2.37 41.88 -20.86
N SER A 5 -2.11 42.18 -19.57
CA SER A 5 -1.03 41.50 -18.87
C SER A 5 -1.40 40.02 -18.83
N ALA A 6 -0.61 39.18 -19.49
CA ALA A 6 -0.71 37.73 -19.38
C ALA A 6 -0.71 37.34 -17.90
N PRO A 7 -1.56 36.38 -17.46
CA PRO A 7 -1.58 35.98 -16.07
C PRO A 7 -0.17 35.54 -15.67
N ALA A 8 0.27 35.97 -14.50
CA ALA A 8 1.58 35.62 -13.95
C ALA A 8 1.71 34.07 -13.98
N ARG A 9 2.76 33.58 -14.66
CA ARG A 9 2.99 32.16 -14.82
C ARG A 9 3.14 31.54 -13.45
N ASP A 10 2.35 30.53 -13.15
CA ASP A 10 2.52 29.74 -11.92
C ASP A 10 3.87 29.02 -11.99
N PHE A 11 4.77 29.33 -11.08
CA PHE A 11 6.13 28.76 -11.06
C PHE A 11 6.13 27.25 -10.76
N TRP A 12 5.02 26.73 -10.23
CA TRP A 12 4.90 25.35 -9.76
C TRP A 12 4.38 24.40 -10.83
N THR A 13 3.64 24.89 -11.82
CA THR A 13 3.16 24.12 -12.96
C THR A 13 4.15 24.21 -14.14
N ALA A 14 4.35 23.08 -14.80
CA ALA A 14 5.34 22.98 -15.89
C ALA A 14 4.84 23.60 -17.19
N LEU A 15 3.57 23.40 -17.52
CA LEU A 15 2.92 23.90 -18.73
C LEU A 15 1.90 24.99 -18.38
N GLY A 16 1.91 26.07 -19.14
CA GLY A 16 0.88 27.12 -19.09
C GLY A 16 -0.36 26.72 -19.90
N PRO A 17 -1.51 27.42 -19.68
CA PRO A 17 -2.70 27.19 -20.49
C PRO A 17 -2.42 27.46 -21.98
N GLY A 18 -2.69 26.45 -22.84
CA GLY A 18 -2.49 26.56 -24.28
C GLY A 18 -1.03 26.49 -24.76
N GLU A 19 -0.08 26.21 -23.89
CA GLU A 19 1.32 25.99 -24.25
C GLU A 19 1.48 24.63 -24.97
N ASP A 20 2.21 24.60 -26.08
CA ASP A 20 2.51 23.39 -26.82
C ASP A 20 3.58 22.56 -26.06
N PRO A 21 3.25 21.33 -25.59
CA PRO A 21 4.19 20.51 -24.84
C PRO A 21 5.46 20.17 -25.61
N ALA A 22 5.35 19.91 -26.93
CA ALA A 22 6.50 19.54 -27.76
C ALA A 22 7.47 20.71 -27.93
N ALA A 23 6.94 21.91 -28.20
CA ALA A 23 7.74 23.12 -28.28
C ALA A 23 8.42 23.43 -26.95
N ARG A 24 7.69 23.29 -25.83
CA ARG A 24 8.23 23.49 -24.49
C ARG A 24 9.34 22.49 -24.16
N LEU A 25 9.14 21.20 -24.45
CA LEU A 25 10.15 20.15 -24.23
C LEU A 25 11.44 20.46 -25.00
N ALA A 26 11.32 20.81 -26.29
CA ALA A 26 12.47 21.19 -27.12
C ALA A 26 13.22 22.42 -26.59
N GLN A 27 12.51 23.42 -26.05
CA GLN A 27 13.08 24.58 -25.42
C GLN A 27 13.88 24.25 -24.18
N VAL A 28 13.27 23.49 -23.25
CA VAL A 28 13.91 23.11 -21.97
C VAL A 28 15.11 22.18 -22.22
N ARG A 29 15.01 21.25 -23.18
CA ARG A 29 16.11 20.35 -23.54
C ARG A 29 17.34 21.13 -24.02
N ARG A 30 17.17 22.11 -24.89
CA ARG A 30 18.27 22.99 -25.33
C ARG A 30 18.89 23.77 -24.17
N ALA A 31 18.05 24.26 -23.25
CA ALA A 31 18.53 24.97 -22.07
C ALA A 31 19.35 24.05 -21.15
N HIS A 32 18.89 22.82 -20.95
CA HIS A 32 19.58 21.80 -20.14
C HIS A 32 20.92 21.40 -20.77
N GLU A 33 20.94 21.12 -22.09
CA GLU A 33 22.19 20.80 -22.81
C GLU A 33 23.22 21.90 -22.69
N LEU A 34 22.80 23.17 -22.88
CA LEU A 34 23.66 24.32 -22.73
C LEU A 34 24.20 24.44 -21.28
N PHE A 35 23.32 24.25 -20.30
CA PHE A 35 23.69 24.34 -18.89
C PHE A 35 24.71 23.25 -18.50
N VAL A 36 24.48 22.00 -18.90
CA VAL A 36 25.39 20.88 -18.60
C VAL A 36 26.77 21.07 -19.27
N GLN A 37 26.78 21.60 -20.52
CA GLN A 37 28.03 21.81 -21.26
C GLN A 37 28.86 22.99 -20.76
N THR A 38 28.20 24.09 -20.35
CA THR A 38 28.89 25.35 -20.09
C THR A 38 28.84 25.81 -18.63
N GLY A 39 27.99 25.17 -17.80
CA GLY A 39 27.68 25.66 -16.46
C GLY A 39 26.88 26.98 -16.44
N THR A 40 26.48 27.48 -17.62
CA THR A 40 25.82 28.79 -17.76
C THR A 40 24.32 28.60 -17.86
N LEU A 41 23.58 29.26 -16.95
CA LEU A 41 22.12 29.29 -17.02
C LEU A 41 21.64 30.13 -18.17
N ALA A 42 20.63 29.65 -18.90
CA ALA A 42 19.92 30.39 -19.90
C ALA A 42 19.27 31.66 -19.31
N PRO A 43 19.10 32.74 -20.09
CA PRO A 43 18.41 33.94 -19.64
C PRO A 43 17.02 33.64 -19.10
N ALA A 44 16.54 34.43 -18.14
CA ALA A 44 15.22 34.25 -17.55
C ALA A 44 14.06 34.43 -18.55
N THR A 45 14.34 35.05 -19.69
CA THR A 45 13.35 35.26 -20.77
C THR A 45 13.97 34.87 -22.11
N GLY A 46 13.16 34.41 -23.05
CA GLY A 46 13.58 34.02 -24.40
C GLY A 46 13.43 32.54 -24.72
N PRO A 47 13.96 32.11 -25.90
CA PRO A 47 13.72 30.77 -26.45
C PRO A 47 14.31 29.63 -25.62
N THR A 48 15.14 29.90 -24.63
CA THR A 48 15.77 28.93 -23.74
C THR A 48 15.43 29.17 -22.27
N SER A 49 14.38 29.96 -21.98
CA SER A 49 13.97 30.30 -20.62
C SER A 49 13.48 29.04 -19.87
N VAL A 50 13.94 28.86 -18.63
CA VAL A 50 13.55 27.79 -17.72
C VAL A 50 12.94 28.42 -16.47
N ARG A 51 11.95 27.81 -15.86
CA ARG A 51 11.31 28.30 -14.62
C ARG A 51 12.38 28.49 -13.53
N SER A 52 12.23 29.55 -12.72
CA SER A 52 13.21 29.86 -11.67
C SER A 52 13.43 28.69 -10.71
N VAL A 53 12.37 28.04 -10.27
CA VAL A 53 12.44 26.88 -9.36
C VAL A 53 13.30 25.74 -9.92
N VAL A 54 13.22 25.47 -11.23
CA VAL A 54 14.03 24.45 -11.90
C VAL A 54 15.48 24.91 -12.06
N ARG A 55 15.70 26.19 -12.41
CA ARG A 55 17.03 26.76 -12.52
C ARG A 55 17.81 26.68 -11.19
N ASP A 56 17.15 27.04 -10.11
CA ASP A 56 17.73 27.00 -8.76
C ASP A 56 18.03 25.57 -8.35
N SER A 57 17.18 24.62 -8.69
CA SER A 57 17.37 23.20 -8.50
C SER A 57 18.55 22.64 -9.31
N TRP A 58 18.69 23.01 -10.59
CA TRP A 58 19.84 22.64 -11.41
C TRP A 58 21.16 23.14 -10.81
N LEU A 59 21.18 24.37 -10.28
CA LEU A 59 22.36 24.90 -9.60
C LEU A 59 22.72 24.10 -8.34
N ARG A 60 21.73 23.70 -7.55
CA ARG A 60 21.94 22.83 -6.37
C ARG A 60 22.44 21.46 -6.80
N SER A 61 21.91 20.88 -7.86
CA SER A 61 22.33 19.59 -8.40
C SER A 61 23.81 19.60 -8.81
N VAL A 62 24.23 20.62 -9.55
CA VAL A 62 25.66 20.81 -9.94
C VAL A 62 26.54 21.02 -8.72
N LYS A 63 26.11 21.89 -7.78
CA LYS A 63 26.87 22.15 -6.54
C LYS A 63 27.01 20.88 -5.67
N GLY A 64 25.98 20.01 -5.69
CA GLY A 64 25.98 18.71 -5.04
C GLY A 64 26.82 17.65 -5.74
N GLY A 65 27.37 17.96 -6.93
CA GLY A 65 28.19 17.00 -7.70
C GLY A 65 27.39 15.91 -8.41
N VAL A 66 26.07 16.11 -8.61
CA VAL A 66 25.24 15.11 -9.27
C VAL A 66 25.65 14.94 -10.73
N ASN A 67 25.81 13.70 -11.17
CA ASN A 67 26.14 13.37 -12.55
C ASN A 67 24.87 13.41 -13.42
N PRO A 68 24.77 14.30 -14.42
CA PRO A 68 23.58 14.36 -15.27
C PRO A 68 23.38 13.11 -16.16
N SER A 69 24.41 12.30 -16.37
CA SER A 69 24.32 11.03 -17.09
C SER A 69 24.24 9.82 -16.16
N GLY A 70 24.28 10.03 -14.85
CA GLY A 70 24.25 8.98 -13.84
C GLY A 70 22.83 8.62 -13.43
N MET A 71 22.73 7.47 -12.77
CA MET A 71 21.54 7.03 -12.05
C MET A 71 21.81 7.16 -10.54
N THR A 72 20.76 7.10 -9.74
CA THR A 72 20.87 7.09 -8.28
C THR A 72 21.60 5.86 -7.80
N ASP A 73 22.58 6.03 -6.92
CA ASP A 73 23.25 4.92 -6.24
C ASP A 73 22.38 4.40 -5.08
N ASP A 74 22.56 3.12 -4.77
CA ASP A 74 22.01 2.50 -3.55
C ASP A 74 22.79 2.98 -2.32
N ASP A 75 22.12 3.35 -1.26
CA ASP A 75 22.74 3.78 0.00
C ASP A 75 23.14 2.62 0.93
N GLY A 76 22.99 1.39 0.45
CA GLY A 76 23.42 0.17 1.16
C GLY A 76 22.49 -0.30 2.26
N MET A 77 21.25 0.24 2.38
CA MET A 77 20.25 -0.30 3.30
C MET A 77 19.82 -1.69 2.85
N SER A 78 19.87 -2.68 3.74
CA SER A 78 19.39 -4.02 3.38
C SER A 78 17.87 -4.01 3.15
N TRP A 79 17.39 -4.92 2.29
CA TRP A 79 15.94 -5.03 2.01
C TRP A 79 15.11 -5.28 3.27
N ASN A 80 15.63 -6.05 4.21
CA ASN A 80 14.93 -6.33 5.47
C ASN A 80 14.86 -5.09 6.36
N ASP A 81 15.96 -4.34 6.49
CA ASP A 81 15.99 -3.10 7.27
C ASP A 81 15.06 -2.06 6.64
N PHE A 82 14.98 -2.00 5.31
CA PHE A 82 14.05 -1.16 4.58
C PHE A 82 12.59 -1.52 4.89
N LEU A 83 12.24 -2.80 4.88
CA LEU A 83 10.85 -3.22 5.18
C LEU A 83 10.44 -2.87 6.62
N GLU A 84 11.36 -3.01 7.58
CA GLU A 84 11.12 -2.61 8.97
C GLU A 84 10.98 -1.09 9.09
N TYR A 85 11.90 -0.34 8.49
CA TYR A 85 11.86 1.12 8.43
C TYR A 85 10.54 1.62 7.83
N ARG A 86 10.17 1.11 6.64
CA ARG A 86 8.92 1.46 5.95
C ARG A 86 7.69 1.19 6.81
N ALA A 87 7.66 0.04 7.49
CA ALA A 87 6.52 -0.35 8.33
C ALA A 87 6.33 0.56 9.55
N GLY A 88 7.41 1.08 10.11
CA GLY A 88 7.39 2.03 11.24
C GLY A 88 7.20 3.50 10.84
N HIS A 89 7.25 3.81 9.54
CA HIS A 89 7.24 5.19 9.07
C HIS A 89 5.83 5.81 9.11
N PRO A 90 5.65 7.11 9.47
CA PRO A 90 4.34 7.76 9.50
C PRO A 90 3.54 7.65 8.20
N MET A 91 4.21 7.66 7.05
CA MET A 91 3.59 7.45 5.73
C MET A 91 2.93 6.07 5.57
N ALA A 92 3.29 5.06 6.37
CA ALA A 92 2.58 3.77 6.38
C ALA A 92 1.12 3.90 6.80
N THR A 93 0.81 4.89 7.62
CA THR A 93 -0.56 5.23 8.01
C THR A 93 -1.35 5.89 6.87
N ALA A 94 -0.66 6.67 6.03
CA ALA A 94 -1.24 7.36 4.88
C ALA A 94 -1.45 6.44 3.67
N TYR A 95 -0.59 5.44 3.51
CA TYR A 95 -0.55 4.56 2.34
C TYR A 95 -1.89 3.92 1.94
N PRO A 96 -2.72 3.35 2.86
CA PRO A 96 -4.01 2.76 2.48
C PRO A 96 -4.97 3.77 1.84
N LEU A 97 -4.97 5.03 2.33
CA LEU A 97 -5.80 6.10 1.77
C LEU A 97 -5.30 6.53 0.39
N VAL A 98 -3.98 6.70 0.23
CA VAL A 98 -3.40 7.03 -1.08
C VAL A 98 -3.72 5.93 -2.09
N ARG A 99 -3.59 4.67 -1.68
CA ARG A 99 -3.93 3.52 -2.52
C ARG A 99 -5.37 3.57 -3.01
N SER A 100 -6.34 3.78 -2.10
CA SER A 100 -7.76 3.84 -2.45
C SER A 100 -8.13 5.04 -3.33
N LEU A 101 -7.42 6.17 -3.19
CA LEU A 101 -7.72 7.39 -3.95
C LEU A 101 -7.03 7.44 -5.32
N MET A 102 -5.91 6.73 -5.50
CA MET A 102 -5.05 6.90 -6.67
C MET A 102 -4.75 5.62 -7.43
N LEU A 103 -4.83 4.44 -6.81
CA LEU A 103 -4.29 3.20 -7.39
C LEU A 103 -5.36 2.22 -7.85
N ASP A 104 -6.56 2.27 -7.29
CA ASP A 104 -7.63 1.30 -7.63
C ASP A 104 -8.08 1.38 -9.11
N GLU A 105 -7.80 2.50 -9.80
CA GLU A 105 -8.18 2.71 -11.22
C GLU A 105 -6.96 2.84 -12.17
N VAL A 106 -5.72 2.62 -11.69
CA VAL A 106 -4.49 3.00 -12.42
C VAL A 106 -3.84 1.85 -13.19
N SER A 107 -4.36 0.61 -13.12
CA SER A 107 -3.71 -0.61 -13.63
C SER A 107 -3.32 -0.61 -15.12
N ASP A 108 -3.91 0.25 -15.97
CA ASP A 108 -3.59 0.36 -17.40
C ASP A 108 -3.41 1.83 -17.84
N SER A 109 -3.01 2.71 -16.92
CA SER A 109 -2.97 4.16 -17.18
C SER A 109 -1.62 4.68 -17.66
N GLY A 110 -0.55 3.87 -17.60
CA GLY A 110 0.83 4.28 -17.86
C GLY A 110 1.40 5.21 -16.78
N VAL A 111 0.87 5.13 -15.53
CA VAL A 111 1.24 6.00 -14.41
C VAL A 111 1.80 5.16 -13.26
N VAL A 112 2.80 5.70 -12.59
CA VAL A 112 3.37 5.19 -11.34
C VAL A 112 3.10 6.20 -10.23
N VAL A 113 2.68 5.73 -9.07
CA VAL A 113 2.52 6.52 -7.84
C VAL A 113 3.61 6.09 -6.87
N ALA A 114 4.34 7.05 -6.32
CA ALA A 114 5.33 6.79 -5.31
C ALA A 114 5.07 7.60 -4.03
N LEU A 115 5.40 6.99 -2.90
CA LEU A 115 5.43 7.66 -1.61
C LEU A 115 6.85 7.63 -1.10
N THR A 116 7.35 8.78 -0.63
CA THR A 116 8.70 8.88 -0.04
C THR A 116 8.62 9.16 1.46
N ASP A 117 9.78 9.04 2.12
CA ASP A 117 10.01 9.65 3.43
C ASP A 117 10.48 11.12 3.28
N ASP A 118 10.84 11.74 4.39
CA ASP A 118 11.35 13.11 4.50
C ASP A 118 12.78 13.29 3.97
N VAL A 119 13.50 12.21 3.68
CA VAL A 119 14.83 12.25 3.07
C VAL A 119 14.82 11.87 1.58
N GLY A 120 13.64 11.58 1.01
CA GLY A 120 13.43 11.26 -0.40
C GLY A 120 13.62 9.78 -0.74
N ARG A 121 13.63 8.88 0.24
CA ARG A 121 13.63 7.43 0.00
C ARG A 121 12.24 6.98 -0.44
N LEU A 122 12.16 6.25 -1.54
CA LEU A 122 10.90 5.67 -2.04
C LEU A 122 10.45 4.53 -1.12
N LEU A 123 9.34 4.74 -0.42
CA LEU A 123 8.75 3.76 0.49
C LEU A 123 7.81 2.80 -0.24
N TRP A 124 7.00 3.30 -1.17
CA TRP A 124 6.12 2.51 -2.04
C TRP A 124 6.23 3.03 -3.47
N VAL A 125 6.23 2.12 -4.43
CA VAL A 125 6.20 2.40 -5.86
C VAL A 125 5.20 1.46 -6.50
N GLU A 126 4.00 1.97 -6.80
CA GLU A 126 2.88 1.19 -7.33
C GLU A 126 2.28 1.83 -8.59
N GLY A 127 1.44 1.10 -9.31
CA GLY A 127 0.75 1.60 -10.52
C GLY A 127 0.82 0.63 -11.69
N ASP A 128 0.77 1.16 -12.90
CA ASP A 128 0.84 0.38 -14.14
C ASP A 128 2.10 -0.49 -14.21
N HIS A 129 1.95 -1.76 -14.53
CA HIS A 129 3.07 -2.72 -14.57
C HIS A 129 4.16 -2.32 -15.54
N LYS A 130 3.81 -1.88 -16.75
CA LYS A 130 4.78 -1.51 -17.79
C LYS A 130 5.52 -0.24 -17.39
N ALA A 131 4.79 0.74 -16.86
CA ALA A 131 5.38 1.97 -16.37
C ALA A 131 6.33 1.71 -15.19
N ARG A 132 5.98 0.81 -14.26
CA ARG A 132 6.85 0.39 -13.16
C ARG A 132 8.13 -0.31 -13.64
N ASP A 133 8.00 -1.23 -14.61
CA ASP A 133 9.17 -1.91 -15.18
C ASP A 133 10.12 -0.90 -15.86
N GLN A 134 9.57 0.09 -16.58
CA GLN A 134 10.35 1.18 -17.19
C GLN A 134 11.00 2.07 -16.12
N ALA A 135 10.25 2.45 -15.07
CA ALA A 135 10.75 3.22 -13.94
C ALA A 135 11.86 2.49 -13.18
N GLY A 136 11.79 1.16 -13.10
CA GLY A 136 12.87 0.31 -12.59
C GLY A 136 14.18 0.46 -13.37
N GLY A 137 14.11 0.73 -14.68
CA GLY A 137 15.27 0.99 -15.53
C GLY A 137 16.05 2.27 -15.17
N ILE A 138 15.43 3.21 -14.46
CA ILE A 138 16.06 4.44 -13.94
C ILE A 138 16.24 4.39 -12.42
N ASN A 139 16.18 3.22 -11.82
CA ASN A 139 16.24 3.00 -10.36
C ASN A 139 15.14 3.72 -9.56
N PHE A 140 13.96 3.95 -10.16
CA PHE A 140 12.77 4.44 -9.45
C PHE A 140 12.03 3.27 -8.82
N VAL A 141 12.64 2.71 -7.77
CA VAL A 141 12.20 1.50 -7.07
C VAL A 141 12.15 1.71 -5.57
N GLU A 142 11.41 0.89 -4.87
CA GLU A 142 11.33 0.92 -3.41
C GLU A 142 12.72 0.78 -2.78
N GLY A 143 13.02 1.62 -1.80
CA GLY A 143 14.30 1.70 -1.11
C GLY A 143 15.28 2.72 -1.70
N ALA A 144 15.18 3.05 -3.00
CA ALA A 144 16.05 4.04 -3.63
C ALA A 144 15.81 5.46 -3.11
N VAL A 145 16.88 6.27 -3.05
CA VAL A 145 16.81 7.66 -2.56
C VAL A 145 16.76 8.64 -3.73
N TRP A 146 15.67 9.40 -3.82
CA TRP A 146 15.41 10.38 -4.87
C TRP A 146 15.47 11.83 -4.37
N ALA A 147 16.23 12.07 -3.30
CA ALA A 147 16.55 13.43 -2.88
C ALA A 147 17.30 14.20 -3.97
N GLU A 148 17.06 15.51 -4.08
CA GLU A 148 17.71 16.37 -5.09
C GLU A 148 19.23 16.30 -5.06
N ARG A 149 19.84 16.15 -3.87
CA ARG A 149 21.29 16.00 -3.69
C ARG A 149 21.86 14.69 -4.25
N VAL A 150 21.01 13.69 -4.49
CA VAL A 150 21.39 12.34 -4.97
C VAL A 150 21.03 12.16 -6.44
N ALA A 151 19.76 12.41 -6.78
CA ALA A 151 19.19 12.17 -8.11
C ALA A 151 19.19 13.42 -9.01
N GLY A 152 19.62 14.58 -8.49
CA GLY A 152 19.47 15.85 -9.15
C GLY A 152 17.99 16.31 -9.14
N THR A 153 17.70 17.33 -9.95
CA THR A 153 16.34 17.85 -10.06
C THR A 153 15.35 16.76 -10.48
N ASN A 154 14.41 16.46 -9.61
CA ASN A 154 13.30 15.55 -9.80
C ASN A 154 12.11 16.04 -8.95
N ALA A 155 10.89 15.56 -9.20
CA ALA A 155 9.72 16.12 -8.52
C ALA A 155 9.69 15.79 -7.01
N PRO A 156 9.88 14.54 -6.54
CA PRO A 156 9.99 14.25 -5.11
C PRO A 156 11.06 15.06 -4.38
N GLY A 157 12.28 15.04 -4.89
CA GLY A 157 13.41 15.75 -4.27
C GLY A 157 13.23 17.27 -4.23
N LEU A 158 12.69 17.85 -5.32
CA LEU A 158 12.40 19.28 -5.35
C LEU A 158 11.24 19.65 -4.43
N ALA A 159 10.18 18.83 -4.36
CA ALA A 159 9.06 19.08 -3.45
C ALA A 159 9.51 19.13 -1.99
N LEU A 160 10.43 18.25 -1.59
CA LEU A 160 11.05 18.26 -0.26
C LEU A 160 11.87 19.53 -0.02
N GLU A 161 12.69 19.93 -1.01
CA GLU A 161 13.62 21.06 -0.86
C GLU A 161 12.89 22.41 -0.74
N VAL A 162 11.76 22.58 -1.46
CA VAL A 162 11.03 23.85 -1.48
C VAL A 162 9.78 23.84 -0.60
N ASP A 163 9.48 22.71 0.05
CA ASP A 163 8.27 22.51 0.85
C ASP A 163 7.00 22.95 0.11
N HIS A 164 6.87 22.53 -1.15
CA HIS A 164 5.75 22.91 -1.99
C HIS A 164 5.48 21.88 -3.08
N GLY A 165 4.22 21.73 -3.48
CA GLY A 165 3.86 20.86 -4.59
C GLY A 165 4.37 21.40 -5.92
N VAL A 166 5.03 20.55 -6.72
CA VAL A 166 5.70 20.91 -7.97
C VAL A 166 5.41 19.94 -9.10
N GLN A 167 5.48 20.42 -10.35
CA GLN A 167 5.59 19.59 -11.55
C GLN A 167 7.01 19.70 -12.12
N ILE A 168 7.54 18.58 -12.62
CA ILE A 168 8.77 18.53 -13.42
C ILE A 168 8.43 17.87 -14.76
N PHE A 169 8.76 18.55 -15.84
CA PHE A 169 8.39 18.20 -17.20
C PHE A 169 9.62 17.79 -18.02
N GLY A 170 9.71 16.54 -18.40
CA GLY A 170 10.71 16.05 -19.34
C GLY A 170 12.13 16.51 -18.99
N ALA A 171 12.72 17.32 -19.88
CA ALA A 171 14.10 17.81 -19.74
C ALA A 171 14.31 18.84 -18.60
N GLU A 172 13.30 19.15 -17.79
CA GLU A 172 13.50 19.88 -16.52
C GLU A 172 14.18 18.96 -15.47
N HIS A 173 14.07 17.62 -15.62
CA HIS A 173 14.88 16.70 -14.84
C HIS A 173 16.38 16.90 -15.12
N PHE A 174 17.19 16.86 -14.06
CA PHE A 174 18.63 17.04 -14.21
C PHE A 174 19.30 15.80 -14.81
N SER A 175 18.89 14.61 -14.42
CA SER A 175 19.39 13.36 -14.96
C SER A 175 18.76 13.05 -16.33
N VAL A 176 19.59 12.85 -17.36
CA VAL A 176 19.15 12.60 -18.74
C VAL A 176 18.29 11.32 -18.88
N PRO A 177 18.59 10.19 -18.23
CA PRO A 177 17.73 9.00 -18.27
C PRO A 177 16.31 9.24 -17.77
N VAL A 178 16.08 10.25 -16.93
CA VAL A 178 14.76 10.56 -16.36
C VAL A 178 13.93 11.50 -17.26
N GLN A 179 14.53 12.10 -18.30
CA GLN A 179 13.89 13.13 -19.13
C GLN A 179 12.75 12.65 -20.04
N GLU A 180 12.48 11.34 -20.08
CA GLU A 180 11.31 10.79 -20.76
C GLU A 180 10.05 10.83 -19.89
N TRP A 181 10.20 11.14 -18.61
CA TRP A 181 9.12 11.17 -17.63
C TRP A 181 8.64 12.58 -17.31
N ASN A 182 7.38 12.66 -16.93
CA ASN A 182 6.78 13.85 -16.32
C ASN A 182 6.32 13.47 -14.93
N CYS A 183 6.60 14.31 -13.95
CA CYS A 183 6.37 14.01 -12.55
C CYS A 183 5.64 15.16 -11.87
N VAL A 184 4.79 14.81 -10.92
CA VAL A 184 4.10 15.75 -10.04
C VAL A 184 4.24 15.27 -8.63
N ALA A 185 4.75 16.11 -7.74
CA ALA A 185 4.95 15.75 -6.36
C ALA A 185 4.44 16.83 -5.41
N ALA A 186 3.96 16.44 -4.24
CA ALA A 186 3.59 17.36 -3.18
C ALA A 186 3.97 16.78 -1.80
N PRO A 187 4.51 17.63 -0.89
CA PRO A 187 4.90 17.22 0.44
C PRO A 187 3.68 16.94 1.30
N VAL A 188 3.83 15.99 2.22
CA VAL A 188 2.86 15.62 3.27
C VAL A 188 3.42 16.05 4.61
N HIS A 189 2.61 16.75 5.41
CA HIS A 189 3.05 17.28 6.70
C HIS A 189 2.41 16.52 7.87
N ASP A 190 3.18 16.39 8.92
CA ASP A 190 2.66 15.97 10.22
C ASP A 190 1.70 17.05 10.75
N PRO A 191 0.44 16.73 11.07
CA PRO A 191 -0.55 17.73 11.43
C PRO A 191 -0.33 18.38 12.81
N VAL A 192 0.59 17.86 13.63
CA VAL A 192 0.92 18.37 14.95
C VAL A 192 2.13 19.26 14.90
N THR A 193 3.18 18.80 14.24
CA THR A 193 4.48 19.50 14.21
C THR A 193 4.63 20.42 13.01
N GLY A 194 3.85 20.21 11.93
CA GLY A 194 4.00 20.89 10.65
C GLY A 194 5.25 20.45 9.87
N ALA A 195 6.00 19.47 10.37
CA ALA A 195 7.18 18.97 9.66
C ALA A 195 6.78 18.11 8.45
N VAL A 196 7.55 18.21 7.37
CA VAL A 196 7.39 17.31 6.22
C VAL A 196 7.75 15.90 6.64
N ILE A 197 6.84 14.94 6.42
CA ILE A 197 7.04 13.53 6.72
C ILE A 197 7.26 12.67 5.48
N GLY A 198 7.13 13.25 4.30
CA GLY A 198 7.32 12.57 3.03
C GLY A 198 6.66 13.29 1.88
N VAL A 199 6.61 12.64 0.73
CA VAL A 199 6.04 13.19 -0.51
C VAL A 199 5.15 12.15 -1.17
N ILE A 200 4.07 12.60 -1.79
CA ILE A 200 3.29 11.83 -2.76
C ILE A 200 3.68 12.28 -4.15
N ASP A 201 4.14 11.36 -4.97
CA ASP A 201 4.56 11.59 -6.36
C ASP A 201 3.71 10.79 -7.34
N VAL A 202 3.47 11.39 -8.50
CA VAL A 202 2.85 10.75 -9.67
C VAL A 202 3.78 10.94 -10.86
N THR A 203 4.26 9.87 -11.41
CA THR A 203 5.20 9.81 -12.53
C THR A 203 4.57 9.10 -13.74
N GLY A 204 4.71 9.67 -14.94
CA GLY A 204 4.13 9.06 -16.14
C GLY A 204 4.37 9.88 -17.41
N GLY A 205 3.53 9.64 -18.44
CA GLY A 205 3.57 10.31 -19.72
C GLY A 205 2.93 11.70 -19.70
N GLU A 206 2.50 12.17 -20.87
CA GLU A 206 1.98 13.55 -21.09
C GLU A 206 0.81 13.93 -20.17
N ARG A 207 -0.02 12.98 -19.76
CA ARG A 207 -1.17 13.26 -18.86
C ARG A 207 -0.73 13.83 -17.52
N VAL A 208 0.45 13.43 -17.02
CA VAL A 208 1.01 13.90 -15.75
C VAL A 208 1.54 15.33 -15.89
N ALA A 209 1.88 15.77 -17.10
CA ALA A 209 2.28 17.14 -17.38
C ALA A 209 1.09 18.13 -17.41
N ALA A 210 -0.16 17.64 -17.43
CA ALA A 210 -1.33 18.50 -17.46
C ALA A 210 -1.43 19.35 -16.17
N PRO A 211 -1.84 20.64 -16.27
CA PRO A 211 -1.88 21.55 -15.11
C PRO A 211 -2.75 21.05 -13.95
N PHE A 212 -3.82 20.29 -14.23
CA PHE A 212 -4.70 19.74 -13.20
C PHE A 212 -4.05 18.66 -12.34
N ALA A 213 -3.00 17.98 -12.84
CA ALA A 213 -2.35 16.89 -12.12
C ALA A 213 -1.77 17.36 -10.78
N LEU A 214 -1.19 18.56 -10.72
CA LEU A 214 -0.70 19.13 -9.47
C LEU A 214 -1.85 19.39 -8.47
N SER A 215 -2.98 19.89 -8.94
CA SER A 215 -4.16 20.11 -8.09
C SER A 215 -4.72 18.78 -7.56
N MET A 216 -4.71 17.72 -8.37
CA MET A 216 -5.13 16.39 -7.98
C MET A 216 -4.23 15.85 -6.85
N VAL A 217 -2.90 15.87 -7.02
CA VAL A 217 -1.96 15.39 -5.99
C VAL A 217 -2.10 16.21 -4.71
N LYS A 218 -2.22 17.55 -4.79
CA LYS A 218 -2.47 18.40 -3.61
C LYS A 218 -3.78 18.04 -2.90
N SER A 219 -4.82 17.65 -3.63
CA SER A 219 -6.10 17.22 -3.03
C SER A 219 -5.95 15.90 -2.27
N VAL A 220 -5.16 14.96 -2.80
CA VAL A 220 -4.84 13.71 -2.10
C VAL A 220 -4.02 13.98 -0.85
N VAL A 221 -3.00 14.84 -0.94
CA VAL A 221 -2.20 15.27 0.22
C VAL A 221 -3.11 15.86 1.30
N ALA A 222 -4.02 16.77 0.95
CA ALA A 222 -4.95 17.38 1.90
C ALA A 222 -5.86 16.33 2.57
N ALA A 223 -6.31 15.31 1.84
CA ALA A 223 -7.09 14.20 2.39
C ALA A 223 -6.24 13.36 3.37
N VAL A 224 -4.99 13.07 3.02
CA VAL A 224 -4.04 12.35 3.87
C VAL A 224 -3.75 13.13 5.16
N GLU A 225 -3.42 14.41 5.06
CA GLU A 225 -3.16 15.26 6.24
C GLU A 225 -4.40 15.40 7.13
N SER A 226 -5.61 15.44 6.53
CA SER A 226 -6.86 15.44 7.27
C SER A 226 -7.06 14.12 8.03
N GLU A 227 -6.79 12.99 7.40
CA GLU A 227 -6.87 11.67 8.05
C GLU A 227 -5.86 11.54 9.21
N LEU A 228 -4.61 11.96 8.97
CA LEU A 228 -3.57 12.00 10.01
C LEU A 228 -4.01 12.88 11.21
N ARG A 229 -4.64 14.03 10.93
CA ARG A 229 -5.16 14.95 11.97
C ARG A 229 -6.29 14.31 12.77
N VAL A 230 -7.25 13.67 12.11
CA VAL A 230 -8.36 12.97 12.77
C VAL A 230 -7.80 11.89 13.68
N ARG A 231 -6.86 11.09 13.22
CA ARG A 231 -6.20 10.05 14.04
C ARG A 231 -5.49 10.62 15.24
N THR A 232 -4.81 11.74 15.11
CA THR A 232 -4.14 12.41 16.23
C THR A 232 -5.13 12.96 17.25
N LEU A 233 -6.22 13.62 16.81
CA LEU A 233 -7.22 14.23 17.67
C LEU A 233 -8.12 13.21 18.39
N THR A 234 -8.38 12.07 17.78
CA THR A 234 -9.18 11.00 18.39
C THR A 234 -8.39 10.17 19.41
N GLY A 235 -7.19 10.64 19.80
CA GLY A 235 -6.30 9.91 20.69
C GLY A 235 -5.81 8.63 20.08
N GLY A 236 -5.57 8.67 18.74
CA GLY A 236 -5.37 7.57 17.83
C GLY A 236 -5.51 6.22 18.55
N ILE A 237 -6.55 5.46 18.26
CA ILE A 237 -6.29 4.02 18.32
C ILE A 237 -5.08 3.92 17.40
N PRO A 238 -3.87 3.66 17.91
CA PRO A 238 -2.71 3.61 17.06
C PRO A 238 -3.13 2.69 15.94
N ALA A 239 -3.01 3.14 14.68
CA ALA A 239 -2.88 2.17 13.62
C ALA A 239 -1.82 1.25 14.19
N VAL A 240 -2.22 0.06 14.60
CA VAL A 240 -1.37 -0.84 15.38
C VAL A 240 -0.09 -0.82 14.62
N ALA A 241 0.92 -0.16 15.18
CA ALA A 241 2.27 -0.20 14.65
C ALA A 241 2.44 -1.67 14.34
N PRO A 242 2.82 -2.08 13.10
CA PRO A 242 2.89 -3.49 12.78
C PRO A 242 3.57 -4.11 13.97
N ALA A 243 2.87 -4.96 14.66
CA ALA A 243 3.25 -5.37 16.01
C ALA A 243 4.71 -5.76 15.88
N ILE A 244 5.60 -5.14 16.72
CA ILE A 244 7.00 -5.57 16.85
C ILE A 244 7.02 -7.03 17.33
N GLY A 245 5.88 -7.68 17.23
CA GLY A 245 5.59 -9.05 17.54
C GLY A 245 5.73 -9.97 16.32
N PRO A 246 5.79 -11.26 16.58
CA PRO A 246 5.85 -12.25 15.51
C PRO A 246 4.57 -12.22 14.66
N THR A 247 4.74 -12.56 13.37
CA THR A 247 3.62 -12.70 12.43
C THR A 247 3.36 -14.18 12.12
N LEU A 248 2.08 -14.51 11.99
CA LEU A 248 1.61 -15.88 11.68
C LEU A 248 0.75 -15.84 10.42
N VAL A 249 1.12 -16.61 9.39
CA VAL A 249 0.37 -16.77 8.15
C VAL A 249 -0.24 -18.18 8.13
N VAL A 250 -1.56 -18.27 8.05
CA VAL A 250 -2.34 -19.53 8.13
C VAL A 250 -3.53 -19.57 7.17
N LEU A 251 -3.83 -18.46 6.45
CA LEU A 251 -4.88 -18.39 5.43
C LEU A 251 -4.38 -18.69 4.00
N ASP A 252 -3.12 -19.08 3.82
CA ASP A 252 -2.52 -19.42 2.52
C ASP A 252 -2.56 -20.94 2.23
N GLY A 253 -3.74 -21.51 2.28
CA GLY A 253 -3.96 -22.93 1.96
C GLY A 253 -3.28 -23.90 2.92
N ASP A 254 -2.28 -24.64 2.42
CA ASP A 254 -1.51 -25.64 3.17
C ASP A 254 -0.11 -25.16 3.57
N ARG A 255 0.17 -23.88 3.40
CA ARG A 255 1.45 -23.24 3.72
C ARG A 255 1.31 -22.37 4.95
N TYR A 256 2.06 -22.69 6.00
CA TYR A 256 2.00 -22.01 7.30
C TYR A 256 3.36 -21.43 7.63
N PHE A 257 3.40 -20.13 7.95
CA PHE A 257 4.66 -19.45 8.19
C PHE A 257 4.63 -18.62 9.48
N TRP A 258 5.76 -18.65 10.15
CA TRP A 258 6.06 -17.81 11.30
C TRP A 258 7.22 -16.90 10.97
N ARG A 259 7.13 -15.65 11.36
CA ARG A 259 8.22 -14.68 11.24
C ARG A 259 8.36 -13.88 12.53
N THR A 260 9.59 -13.64 12.97
CA THR A 260 9.92 -12.78 14.11
C THR A 260 10.86 -11.69 13.61
N GLY A 261 10.42 -10.42 13.68
CA GLY A 261 11.18 -9.28 13.16
C GLY A 261 11.62 -9.48 11.71
N SER A 262 12.87 -9.20 11.40
CA SER A 262 13.48 -9.33 10.07
C SER A 262 13.95 -10.75 9.73
N ALA A 263 13.76 -11.74 10.62
CA ALA A 263 14.20 -13.11 10.35
C ALA A 263 13.45 -13.73 9.16
N PRO A 264 14.09 -14.63 8.39
CA PRO A 264 13.42 -15.35 7.32
C PRO A 264 12.17 -16.07 7.83
N ALA A 265 11.09 -16.06 7.04
CA ALA A 265 9.87 -16.76 7.40
C ALA A 265 10.14 -18.25 7.56
N MET A 266 9.84 -18.80 8.72
CA MET A 266 9.99 -20.20 9.04
C MET A 266 8.70 -20.95 8.71
N ARG A 267 8.80 -22.03 7.94
CA ARG A 267 7.65 -22.90 7.68
C ARG A 267 7.30 -23.68 8.93
N LEU A 268 6.02 -23.63 9.31
CA LEU A 268 5.49 -24.37 10.44
C LEU A 268 4.96 -25.75 10.04
N SER A 269 4.97 -26.69 10.99
CA SER A 269 4.13 -27.87 10.89
C SER A 269 2.65 -27.48 11.06
N ARG A 270 1.75 -28.29 10.50
CA ARG A 270 0.31 -28.07 10.68
C ARG A 270 -0.05 -28.00 12.17
N ARG A 271 0.45 -28.91 12.98
CA ARG A 271 0.16 -28.97 14.43
C ARG A 271 0.64 -27.72 15.18
N HIS A 272 1.81 -27.20 14.84
CA HIS A 272 2.30 -25.93 15.43
C HIS A 272 1.42 -24.76 15.03
N ALA A 273 0.99 -24.70 13.77
CA ALA A 273 0.10 -23.64 13.28
C ALA A 273 -1.27 -23.71 13.96
N GLU A 274 -1.86 -24.91 14.12
CA GLU A 274 -3.12 -25.12 14.85
C GLU A 274 -3.03 -24.61 16.30
N ILE A 275 -1.97 -24.98 17.03
CA ILE A 275 -1.77 -24.54 18.42
C ILE A 275 -1.62 -23.02 18.49
N LEU A 276 -0.85 -22.39 17.59
CA LEU A 276 -0.65 -20.93 17.57
C LEU A 276 -1.94 -20.18 17.26
N VAL A 277 -2.77 -20.67 16.34
CA VAL A 277 -4.09 -20.09 16.06
C VAL A 277 -4.96 -20.16 17.31
N LEU A 278 -5.09 -21.34 17.94
CA LEU A 278 -5.89 -21.49 19.14
C LEU A 278 -5.40 -20.58 20.28
N LEU A 279 -4.10 -20.51 20.55
CA LEU A 279 -3.56 -19.64 21.58
C LEU A 279 -3.71 -18.14 21.22
N GLY A 280 -3.80 -17.78 19.95
CA GLY A 280 -4.09 -16.41 19.50
C GLY A 280 -5.56 -16.03 19.70
N GLU A 281 -6.48 -16.98 19.54
CA GLU A 281 -7.92 -16.80 19.73
C GLU A 281 -8.34 -16.78 21.20
N TYR A 282 -7.57 -17.44 22.08
CA TYR A 282 -7.83 -17.53 23.51
C TYR A 282 -6.72 -16.83 24.33
N PRO A 283 -6.72 -15.49 24.40
CA PRO A 283 -5.64 -14.72 25.06
C PRO A 283 -5.51 -14.98 26.56
N ASP A 284 -6.61 -15.39 27.22
CA ASP A 284 -6.60 -15.79 28.63
C ASP A 284 -5.89 -17.13 28.85
N GLY A 285 -5.70 -17.87 27.77
CA GLY A 285 -4.99 -19.15 27.74
C GLY A 285 -5.91 -20.36 27.82
N LEU A 286 -5.34 -21.49 27.45
CA LEU A 286 -6.01 -22.79 27.41
C LEU A 286 -5.30 -23.82 28.28
N GLY A 287 -6.07 -24.69 28.92
CA GLY A 287 -5.56 -25.88 29.59
C GLY A 287 -5.11 -26.97 28.62
N THR A 288 -4.35 -27.94 29.12
CA THR A 288 -3.86 -29.05 28.28
C THR A 288 -5.01 -29.86 27.68
N GLU A 289 -6.05 -30.13 28.47
CA GLU A 289 -7.23 -30.93 28.08
C GLU A 289 -8.07 -30.17 27.05
N GLU A 290 -8.23 -28.85 27.21
CA GLU A 290 -8.95 -28.01 26.26
C GLU A 290 -8.24 -28.00 24.89
N ILE A 291 -6.92 -27.83 24.87
CA ILE A 291 -6.14 -27.89 23.62
C ILE A 291 -6.28 -29.30 23.00
N ALA A 292 -6.25 -30.38 23.83
CA ALA A 292 -6.37 -31.75 23.34
C ALA A 292 -7.69 -31.99 22.61
N THR A 293 -8.81 -31.52 23.15
CA THR A 293 -10.14 -31.65 22.52
C THR A 293 -10.31 -30.75 21.30
N MET A 294 -9.72 -29.55 21.31
CA MET A 294 -9.75 -28.65 20.16
C MET A 294 -8.90 -29.13 18.99
N LEU A 295 -7.91 -29.99 19.21
CA LEU A 295 -7.02 -30.48 18.17
C LEU A 295 -7.47 -31.79 17.50
N ALA A 296 -8.44 -32.53 18.06
CA ALA A 296 -9.03 -33.72 17.45
C ALA A 296 -10.38 -34.04 18.10
N GLU A 297 -11.33 -34.58 17.32
CA GLU A 297 -12.68 -34.95 17.79
C GLU A 297 -12.68 -35.90 18.98
N ASP A 298 -11.85 -36.93 18.93
CA ASP A 298 -11.69 -37.90 20.04
C ASP A 298 -10.70 -37.43 21.12
N GLY A 299 -10.20 -36.19 21.01
CA GLY A 299 -9.09 -35.67 21.78
C GLY A 299 -7.74 -36.33 21.41
N ILE A 300 -6.68 -35.70 21.88
CA ILE A 300 -5.33 -36.32 21.84
C ILE A 300 -4.78 -36.46 23.24
N ASP A 301 -3.84 -37.37 23.44
CA ASP A 301 -3.22 -37.54 24.75
C ASP A 301 -2.59 -36.20 25.22
N PRO A 302 -2.93 -35.74 26.43
CA PRO A 302 -2.34 -34.53 27.02
C PRO A 302 -0.81 -34.52 27.04
N VAL A 303 -0.16 -35.69 27.06
CA VAL A 303 1.30 -35.82 26.93
C VAL A 303 1.75 -35.33 25.54
N THR A 304 0.99 -35.65 24.50
CA THR A 304 1.26 -35.20 23.13
C THR A 304 1.17 -33.69 23.03
N VAL A 305 0.16 -33.06 23.62
CA VAL A 305 0.02 -31.58 23.67
C VAL A 305 1.27 -30.95 24.31
N ARG A 306 1.70 -31.47 25.46
CA ARG A 306 2.90 -30.96 26.15
C ARG A 306 4.17 -31.14 25.31
N ALA A 307 4.30 -32.25 24.60
CA ALA A 307 5.42 -32.49 23.70
C ALA A 307 5.44 -31.53 22.52
N GLU A 308 4.29 -31.27 21.91
CA GLU A 308 4.18 -30.32 20.79
C GLU A 308 4.48 -28.87 21.25
N ILE A 309 3.96 -28.45 22.39
CA ILE A 309 4.28 -27.12 22.97
C ILE A 309 5.77 -27.01 23.33
N SER A 310 6.38 -28.11 23.83
CA SER A 310 7.82 -28.11 24.09
C SER A 310 8.65 -27.97 22.83
N ARG A 311 8.23 -28.63 21.71
CA ARG A 311 8.87 -28.46 20.40
C ARG A 311 8.68 -27.03 19.87
N LEU A 312 7.46 -26.51 19.97
CA LEU A 312 7.12 -25.15 19.54
C LEU A 312 7.99 -24.11 20.27
N ARG A 313 8.18 -24.23 21.58
CA ARG A 313 9.09 -23.38 22.36
C ARG A 313 10.55 -23.48 21.92
N ARG A 314 11.01 -24.69 21.63
CA ARG A 314 12.38 -24.90 21.14
C ARG A 314 12.59 -24.25 19.78
N ASP A 315 11.58 -24.31 18.90
CA ASP A 315 11.71 -23.89 17.51
C ASP A 315 11.45 -22.38 17.35
N LEU A 316 10.56 -21.77 18.18
CA LEU A 316 10.13 -20.37 18.07
C LEU A 316 10.62 -19.46 19.21
N GLY A 317 11.12 -20.05 20.28
CA GLY A 317 11.58 -19.32 21.47
C GLY A 317 10.96 -19.87 22.77
N ALA A 318 11.78 -20.07 23.78
CA ALA A 318 11.39 -20.67 25.06
C ALA A 318 10.27 -19.90 25.77
N ASP A 319 10.27 -18.57 25.62
CA ASP A 319 9.39 -17.66 26.32
C ASP A 319 8.11 -17.33 25.54
N LEU A 320 7.94 -17.81 24.30
CA LEU A 320 6.80 -17.50 23.44
C LEU A 320 5.45 -17.93 24.04
N VAL A 321 5.42 -19.08 24.69
CA VAL A 321 4.20 -19.67 25.27
C VAL A 321 4.38 -19.83 26.78
N ALA A 322 3.58 -19.15 27.58
CA ALA A 322 3.50 -19.38 29.02
C ALA A 322 2.85 -20.73 29.35
N SER A 323 2.93 -21.17 30.60
CA SER A 323 2.29 -22.39 31.09
C SER A 323 1.31 -22.09 32.23
N ARG A 324 0.20 -22.85 32.27
CA ARG A 324 -0.78 -22.86 33.38
C ARG A 324 -1.58 -21.55 33.53
N PRO A 325 -2.41 -21.18 32.56
CA PRO A 325 -2.70 -21.91 31.31
C PRO A 325 -1.65 -21.64 30.22
N TYR A 326 -1.69 -22.39 29.12
CA TYR A 326 -0.89 -22.09 27.93
C TYR A 326 -1.46 -20.86 27.23
N ARG A 327 -0.63 -19.82 27.06
CA ARG A 327 -0.99 -18.59 26.38
C ARG A 327 0.23 -17.98 25.70
N LEU A 328 0.01 -17.20 24.67
CA LEU A 328 1.06 -16.41 24.06
C LEU A 328 1.51 -15.30 25.03
N THR A 329 2.80 -15.08 25.14
CA THR A 329 3.40 -14.08 26.02
C THR A 329 3.55 -12.72 25.34
N VAL A 330 3.47 -12.70 24.01
CA VAL A 330 3.54 -11.51 23.17
C VAL A 330 2.38 -11.53 22.17
N PRO A 331 1.88 -10.35 21.77
CA PRO A 331 0.90 -10.27 20.70
C PRO A 331 1.45 -10.87 19.40
N VAL A 332 0.67 -11.71 18.73
CA VAL A 332 0.98 -12.28 17.42
C VAL A 332 0.04 -11.68 16.39
N ASP A 333 0.60 -11.05 15.36
CA ASP A 333 -0.20 -10.53 14.26
C ASP A 333 -0.43 -11.64 13.23
N SER A 334 -1.59 -12.31 13.32
CA SER A 334 -1.99 -13.34 12.36
C SER A 334 -2.83 -12.74 11.23
N ASP A 335 -2.80 -13.39 10.05
CA ASP A 335 -3.72 -13.04 8.96
C ASP A 335 -5.19 -13.19 9.36
N VAL A 336 -5.54 -14.09 10.29
CA VAL A 336 -6.87 -14.16 10.94
C VAL A 336 -7.18 -12.86 11.69
N SER A 337 -6.26 -12.42 12.58
CA SER A 337 -6.43 -11.17 13.34
C SER A 337 -6.48 -9.95 12.42
N GLN A 338 -5.76 -9.99 11.31
CA GLN A 338 -5.79 -8.93 10.29
C GLN A 338 -7.15 -8.87 9.59
N VAL A 339 -7.71 -10.00 9.15
CA VAL A 339 -9.06 -10.04 8.56
C VAL A 339 -10.10 -9.48 9.55
N ARG A 340 -10.09 -9.90 10.81
CA ARG A 340 -11.01 -9.36 11.83
C ARG A 340 -10.83 -7.85 12.03
N ARG A 341 -9.60 -7.36 11.99
CA ARG A 341 -9.31 -5.93 12.08
C ARG A 341 -9.87 -5.18 10.87
N MET A 342 -9.63 -5.66 9.66
CA MET A 342 -10.17 -5.09 8.42
C MET A 342 -11.70 -5.00 8.44
N LEU A 343 -12.39 -6.04 8.94
CA LEU A 343 -13.84 -6.01 9.09
C LEU A 343 -14.30 -4.90 10.06
N ARG A 344 -13.60 -4.74 11.20
CA ARG A 344 -13.92 -3.68 12.17
C ARG A 344 -13.62 -2.27 11.66
N THR A 345 -12.62 -2.10 10.80
CA THR A 345 -12.26 -0.79 10.22
C THR A 345 -13.03 -0.46 8.95
N GLY A 346 -13.86 -1.40 8.45
CA GLY A 346 -14.63 -1.21 7.22
C GLY A 346 -13.89 -1.48 5.93
N GLU A 347 -12.68 -2.03 6.00
CA GLU A 347 -11.86 -2.46 4.85
C GLU A 347 -12.34 -3.81 4.30
N ILE A 348 -13.65 -3.90 4.00
CA ILE A 348 -14.33 -5.17 3.71
C ILE A 348 -13.80 -5.83 2.43
N ALA A 349 -13.50 -5.05 1.40
CA ALA A 349 -12.96 -5.58 0.13
C ALA A 349 -11.62 -6.30 0.34
N GLY A 350 -10.67 -5.66 1.04
CA GLY A 350 -9.39 -6.24 1.40
C GLY A 350 -9.53 -7.48 2.29
N ALA A 351 -10.49 -7.47 3.22
CA ALA A 351 -10.80 -8.61 4.05
C ALA A 351 -11.28 -9.82 3.23
N ILE A 352 -12.19 -9.61 2.24
CA ILE A 352 -12.66 -10.67 1.33
C ILE A 352 -11.49 -11.24 0.52
N GLU A 353 -10.63 -10.39 -0.03
CA GLU A 353 -9.47 -10.82 -0.81
C GLU A 353 -8.53 -11.68 0.03
N LYS A 354 -8.20 -11.24 1.24
CA LYS A 354 -7.30 -11.94 2.14
C LYS A 354 -7.87 -13.28 2.62
N PHE A 355 -9.15 -13.32 2.94
CA PHE A 355 -9.89 -14.51 3.39
C PHE A 355 -10.12 -15.51 2.26
N GLY A 356 -10.34 -15.03 1.02
CA GLY A 356 -10.86 -15.81 -0.11
C GLY A 356 -9.91 -16.80 -0.75
N ARG A 357 -8.63 -16.81 -0.39
CA ARG A 357 -7.60 -17.53 -1.17
C ARG A 357 -7.42 -19.01 -0.83
N GLY A 358 -7.72 -19.49 0.37
CA GLY A 358 -7.40 -20.87 0.70
C GLY A 358 -8.08 -21.47 1.93
N GLY A 359 -8.75 -20.66 2.73
CA GLY A 359 -9.31 -21.08 4.02
C GLY A 359 -8.25 -21.23 5.12
N LEU A 360 -8.70 -21.24 6.36
CA LEU A 360 -7.85 -21.38 7.53
C LEU A 360 -7.33 -22.80 7.62
N LEU A 361 -6.00 -22.97 7.55
CA LEU A 361 -5.35 -24.26 7.71
C LEU A 361 -6.10 -25.38 6.93
N SER A 362 -6.28 -25.21 5.63
CA SER A 362 -7.21 -26.02 4.79
C SER A 362 -7.04 -27.55 4.89
N ALA A 363 -5.87 -28.02 5.32
CA ALA A 363 -5.61 -29.43 5.59
C ALA A 363 -5.85 -29.84 7.06
N SER A 364 -6.34 -28.94 7.93
CA SER A 364 -6.62 -29.25 9.33
C SER A 364 -7.95 -29.99 9.47
N LEU A 365 -7.96 -30.97 10.35
CA LEU A 365 -9.17 -31.68 10.80
C LEU A 365 -9.47 -31.36 12.29
N ALA A 366 -8.79 -30.36 12.86
CA ALA A 366 -8.96 -29.97 14.24
C ALA A 366 -10.29 -29.22 14.43
N PRO A 367 -11.19 -29.68 15.31
CA PRO A 367 -12.50 -29.05 15.51
C PRO A 367 -12.37 -27.58 15.94
N GLY A 368 -11.46 -27.25 16.84
CA GLY A 368 -11.24 -25.85 17.24
C GLY A 368 -10.78 -24.92 16.11
N ILE A 369 -10.11 -25.46 15.09
CA ILE A 369 -9.75 -24.66 13.88
C ILE A 369 -10.97 -24.50 12.97
N ALA A 370 -11.81 -25.52 12.86
CA ALA A 370 -13.07 -25.42 12.12
C ALA A 370 -14.00 -24.38 12.75
N ASP A 371 -14.10 -24.33 14.07
CA ASP A 371 -14.89 -23.34 14.79
C ASP A 371 -14.39 -21.90 14.52
N VAL A 372 -13.09 -21.66 14.68
CA VAL A 372 -12.48 -20.34 14.36
C VAL A 372 -12.74 -19.92 12.90
N PHE A 373 -12.67 -20.88 11.99
CA PHE A 373 -12.92 -20.60 10.57
C PHE A 373 -14.39 -20.26 10.28
N GLU A 374 -15.33 -21.01 10.85
CA GLU A 374 -16.77 -20.74 10.65
C GLU A 374 -17.18 -19.42 11.32
N GLU A 375 -16.64 -19.07 12.49
CA GLU A 375 -16.83 -17.75 13.10
C GLU A 375 -16.33 -16.62 12.20
N LEU A 376 -15.08 -16.73 11.71
CA LEU A 376 -14.49 -15.72 10.83
C LEU A 376 -15.29 -15.55 9.53
N LYS A 377 -15.78 -16.66 8.98
CA LYS A 377 -16.62 -16.70 7.78
C LYS A 377 -17.99 -16.03 8.01
N GLU A 378 -18.61 -16.27 9.17
CA GLU A 378 -19.89 -15.64 9.50
C GLU A 378 -19.71 -14.15 9.80
N ASP A 379 -18.64 -13.73 10.47
CA ASP A 379 -18.28 -12.32 10.66
C ASP A 379 -18.16 -11.60 9.30
N MET A 380 -17.44 -12.22 8.36
CA MET A 380 -17.27 -11.72 6.99
C MET A 380 -18.61 -11.60 6.29
N ARG A 381 -19.39 -12.69 6.28
CA ARG A 381 -20.70 -12.79 5.65
C ARG A 381 -21.65 -11.73 6.19
N SER A 382 -21.79 -11.64 7.49
CA SER A 382 -22.66 -10.68 8.17
C SER A 382 -22.28 -9.24 7.83
N THR A 383 -20.99 -8.92 7.83
CA THR A 383 -20.47 -7.59 7.49
C THR A 383 -20.78 -7.22 6.03
N VAL A 384 -20.54 -8.14 5.09
CA VAL A 384 -20.87 -7.92 3.66
C VAL A 384 -22.36 -7.69 3.45
N LEU A 385 -23.21 -8.49 4.11
CA LEU A 385 -24.67 -8.35 4.01
C LEU A 385 -25.17 -7.02 4.61
N ALA A 386 -24.56 -6.57 5.71
CA ALA A 386 -24.89 -5.30 6.36
C ALA A 386 -24.49 -4.08 5.53
N ALA A 387 -23.37 -4.15 4.82
CA ALA A 387 -22.84 -3.06 3.99
C ALA A 387 -23.75 -2.71 2.80
N ARG A 388 -24.58 -3.64 2.31
CA ARG A 388 -25.49 -3.47 1.15
C ARG A 388 -24.82 -2.90 -0.11
N ASN A 389 -23.52 -3.10 -0.25
CA ASN A 389 -22.73 -2.61 -1.37
C ASN A 389 -22.70 -3.69 -2.47
N PRO A 390 -23.14 -3.39 -3.73
CA PRO A 390 -23.13 -4.36 -4.82
C PRO A 390 -21.76 -4.98 -5.12
N ASP A 391 -20.70 -4.19 -5.05
CA ASP A 391 -19.33 -4.65 -5.35
C ASP A 391 -18.81 -5.61 -4.28
N LEU A 392 -19.11 -5.36 -3.00
CA LEU A 392 -18.80 -6.28 -1.92
C LEU A 392 -19.58 -7.58 -2.02
N LEU A 393 -20.87 -7.49 -2.36
CA LEU A 393 -21.71 -8.67 -2.60
C LEU A 393 -21.20 -9.48 -3.79
N ARG A 394 -20.77 -8.80 -4.86
CA ARG A 394 -20.12 -9.42 -6.02
C ARG A 394 -18.84 -10.14 -5.64
N ALA A 395 -17.96 -9.46 -4.92
CA ALA A 395 -16.69 -10.03 -4.46
C ALA A 395 -16.90 -11.25 -3.56
N TRP A 396 -17.81 -11.17 -2.59
CA TRP A 396 -18.15 -12.27 -1.70
C TRP A 396 -18.74 -13.46 -2.45
N THR A 397 -19.77 -13.25 -3.27
CA THR A 397 -20.43 -14.33 -4.02
C THR A 397 -19.52 -14.94 -5.10
N GLY A 398 -18.50 -14.22 -5.55
CA GLY A 398 -17.44 -14.72 -6.42
C GLY A 398 -16.37 -15.54 -5.69
N SER A 399 -16.27 -15.43 -4.36
CA SER A 399 -15.29 -16.17 -3.56
C SER A 399 -15.67 -17.65 -3.41
N VAL A 400 -14.69 -18.48 -3.04
CA VAL A 400 -14.90 -19.91 -2.76
C VAL A 400 -15.92 -20.11 -1.64
N HIS A 401 -15.94 -19.22 -0.64
CA HIS A 401 -16.76 -19.32 0.57
C HIS A 401 -18.16 -18.73 0.40
N GLY A 402 -18.31 -17.71 -0.46
CA GLY A 402 -19.60 -17.04 -0.70
C GLY A 402 -20.38 -17.54 -1.91
N ARG A 403 -19.78 -18.34 -2.78
CA ARG A 403 -20.41 -18.79 -4.03
C ARG A 403 -21.73 -19.57 -3.87
N GLU A 404 -21.95 -20.17 -2.71
CA GLU A 404 -23.17 -20.92 -2.37
C GLU A 404 -24.05 -20.18 -1.35
N ASP A 405 -23.70 -18.95 -0.97
CA ASP A 405 -24.48 -18.12 -0.06
C ASP A 405 -25.71 -17.53 -0.77
N LEU A 406 -26.83 -18.28 -0.73
CA LEU A 406 -28.10 -17.87 -1.33
C LEU A 406 -28.58 -16.50 -0.82
N THR A 407 -28.35 -16.20 0.46
CA THR A 407 -28.75 -14.90 1.05
C THR A 407 -27.99 -13.76 0.42
N ALA A 408 -26.67 -13.90 0.23
CA ALA A 408 -25.85 -12.90 -0.42
C ALA A 408 -26.24 -12.72 -1.91
N TRP A 409 -26.51 -13.80 -2.64
CA TRP A 409 -26.98 -13.74 -4.01
C TRP A 409 -28.35 -13.04 -4.12
N ARG A 410 -29.30 -13.35 -3.22
CA ARG A 410 -30.61 -12.68 -3.17
C ARG A 410 -30.45 -11.20 -2.83
N ARG A 411 -29.55 -10.87 -1.89
CA ARG A 411 -29.25 -9.48 -1.54
C ARG A 411 -28.64 -8.72 -2.71
N TRP A 412 -27.71 -9.33 -3.43
CA TRP A 412 -27.13 -8.72 -4.63
C TRP A 412 -28.20 -8.49 -5.71
N ALA A 413 -29.05 -9.48 -5.98
CA ALA A 413 -30.15 -9.31 -6.91
C ALA A 413 -31.10 -8.12 -6.60
N GLN A 414 -31.26 -7.79 -5.30
CA GLN A 414 -32.09 -6.66 -4.85
C GLN A 414 -31.38 -5.30 -5.04
N THR A 415 -30.05 -5.26 -5.15
CA THR A 415 -29.30 -4.01 -5.37
C THR A 415 -29.16 -3.65 -6.85
N LEU A 416 -29.43 -4.58 -7.76
CA LEU A 416 -29.28 -4.36 -9.21
C LEU A 416 -30.49 -3.60 -9.78
N THR A 417 -30.20 -2.60 -10.61
CA THR A 417 -31.20 -1.89 -11.40
C THR A 417 -31.63 -2.74 -12.62
N PRO A 418 -32.86 -2.61 -13.11
CA PRO A 418 -33.30 -3.28 -14.34
C PRO A 418 -32.37 -2.97 -15.51
N GLY A 419 -31.91 -4.01 -16.23
CA GLY A 419 -30.97 -3.88 -17.34
C GLY A 419 -29.49 -3.87 -16.95
N HIS A 420 -29.16 -4.06 -15.68
CA HIS A 420 -27.75 -4.20 -15.26
C HIS A 420 -27.10 -5.43 -15.92
N PRO A 421 -25.84 -5.37 -16.40
CA PRO A 421 -25.16 -6.49 -17.07
C PRO A 421 -25.16 -7.80 -16.26
N ASP A 422 -25.05 -7.72 -14.95
CA ASP A 422 -24.99 -8.88 -14.05
C ASP A 422 -26.40 -9.44 -13.72
N GLU A 423 -27.51 -8.76 -14.09
CA GLU A 423 -28.88 -9.15 -13.67
C GLU A 423 -29.23 -10.58 -14.07
N ALA A 424 -28.96 -10.97 -15.31
CA ALA A 424 -29.28 -12.30 -15.82
C ALA A 424 -28.50 -13.40 -15.09
N LEU A 425 -27.19 -13.16 -14.84
CA LEU A 425 -26.28 -14.06 -14.13
C LEU A 425 -26.73 -14.25 -12.69
N VAL A 426 -26.99 -13.15 -11.97
CA VAL A 426 -27.35 -13.16 -10.55
C VAL A 426 -28.70 -13.85 -10.35
N ARG A 427 -29.72 -13.51 -11.15
CA ARG A 427 -31.06 -14.18 -11.11
C ARG A 427 -30.97 -15.66 -11.49
N GLY A 428 -30.12 -16.01 -12.46
CA GLY A 428 -29.82 -17.39 -12.82
C GLY A 428 -29.23 -18.18 -11.67
N ARG A 429 -28.28 -17.60 -10.96
CA ARG A 429 -27.63 -18.23 -9.81
C ARG A 429 -28.58 -18.41 -8.63
N VAL A 430 -29.38 -17.40 -8.32
CA VAL A 430 -30.43 -17.50 -7.29
C VAL A 430 -31.38 -18.68 -7.59
N ARG A 431 -31.95 -18.77 -8.81
CA ARG A 431 -32.82 -19.90 -9.19
C ARG A 431 -32.13 -21.28 -9.10
N LEU A 432 -30.84 -21.34 -9.40
CA LEU A 432 -30.08 -22.58 -9.29
C LEU A 432 -29.94 -23.02 -7.82
N LEU A 433 -29.57 -22.08 -6.94
CA LEU A 433 -29.39 -22.34 -5.51
C LEU A 433 -30.75 -22.62 -4.82
N ASP A 434 -31.84 -21.91 -5.17
CA ASP A 434 -33.18 -22.18 -4.68
C ASP A 434 -33.59 -23.64 -4.96
N ARG A 435 -33.38 -24.13 -6.20
CA ARG A 435 -33.65 -25.51 -6.56
C ARG A 435 -32.78 -26.50 -5.80
N ARG A 436 -31.52 -26.16 -5.57
CA ARG A 436 -30.56 -27.04 -4.88
C ARG A 436 -30.91 -27.20 -3.40
N PHE A 437 -31.34 -26.14 -2.76
CA PHE A 437 -31.68 -26.13 -1.32
C PHE A 437 -33.15 -26.42 -1.04
N GLY A 438 -33.98 -26.64 -2.07
CA GLY A 438 -35.40 -27.01 -1.93
C GLY A 438 -36.29 -25.89 -1.39
N ILE A 439 -35.93 -24.62 -1.65
CA ILE A 439 -36.64 -23.43 -1.17
C ILE A 439 -37.43 -22.82 -2.31
#